data_66f6ff48ee0658e8dbfa45fa0913d6a0
#
_entry.id   66f6ff48ee0658e8dbfa45fa0913d6a0
#
_cell.length_a   1.000
_cell.length_b   1.000
_cell.length_c   1.000
_cell.angle_alpha   90.00
_cell.angle_beta   90.00
_cell.angle_gamma   90.00
#
_symmetry.space_group_name_H-M   'P 1'
#
loop_
_entity.id
_entity.type
_entity.pdbx_description
1 polymer ?
#
loop_
_entity_poly.entity_id
_entity_poly.type
_entity_poly.pdbx_seq_one_letter_code
_entity_poly.pdbx_strand_id
1 'polypeptide(L)'
;MYIEKYWGSYIGGTDDSLTLLDYLIDKQKTEVTFSEIFIDTGLKKLNGDFRTSSNLKYINTEGIEYNFYYAIDLIADLAALMLECAINGCVSLGRLLDNEIENTIRITFTEEDKTVINKALTDFIQDPLVYDLKEIVPDEDLREMAKECEMLRNELLFT
;
A
#
# COMPACT_ATOMS: atom_id res chain seq x y z
N MET A 1 -10.76 -11.10 -8.09
CA MET A 1 -9.34 -11.09 -7.68
C MET A 1 -9.22 -11.50 -6.21
N TYR A 2 -8.10 -12.06 -5.85
CA TYR A 2 -7.84 -12.47 -4.47
C TYR A 2 -7.78 -11.29 -3.48
N ILE A 3 -7.23 -10.16 -3.93
CA ILE A 3 -7.10 -8.95 -3.13
C ILE A 3 -8.45 -8.44 -2.58
N GLU A 4 -9.55 -8.76 -3.22
CA GLU A 4 -10.89 -8.33 -2.81
C GLU A 4 -11.24 -8.82 -1.39
N LYS A 5 -10.56 -9.83 -0.90
CA LYS A 5 -10.66 -10.31 0.48
C LYS A 5 -10.28 -9.22 1.50
N TYR A 6 -9.37 -8.33 1.13
CA TYR A 6 -8.83 -7.28 2.01
C TYR A 6 -9.24 -5.87 1.58
N TRP A 7 -9.40 -5.67 0.27
CA TRP A 7 -9.56 -4.34 -0.29
C TRP A 7 -10.96 -3.78 -0.08
N GLY A 8 -11.06 -2.54 0.36
CA GLY A 8 -12.30 -1.80 0.40
C GLY A 8 -12.77 -1.31 1.77
N SER A 9 -12.00 -1.56 2.84
CA SER A 9 -12.30 -1.01 4.16
C SER A 9 -11.08 -0.27 4.71
N TYR A 10 -10.40 -0.77 5.72
CA TYR A 10 -9.18 -0.16 6.25
C TYR A 10 -8.02 -0.30 5.26
N ILE A 11 -7.99 -1.37 4.49
CA ILE A 11 -7.02 -1.59 3.43
C ILE A 11 -7.72 -1.31 2.11
N GLY A 12 -7.16 -0.40 1.31
CA GLY A 12 -7.73 -0.08 0.00
C GLY A 12 -8.95 0.82 -0.01
N GLY A 13 -9.46 1.21 1.15
CA GLY A 13 -10.67 2.03 1.27
C GLY A 13 -10.43 3.48 1.66
N THR A 14 -9.20 3.97 1.57
CA THR A 14 -8.84 5.32 2.01
C THR A 14 -8.58 6.26 0.83
N ASP A 15 -8.48 7.56 1.12
CA ASP A 15 -8.08 8.54 0.11
C ASP A 15 -6.67 8.26 -0.41
N ASP A 16 -5.77 7.79 0.46
CA ASP A 16 -4.43 7.38 0.07
C ASP A 16 -4.46 6.20 -0.89
N SER A 17 -5.41 5.29 -0.72
CA SER A 17 -5.60 4.15 -1.63
C SER A 17 -5.95 4.62 -3.04
N LEU A 18 -6.88 5.57 -3.17
CA LEU A 18 -7.26 6.13 -4.46
C LEU A 18 -6.07 6.85 -5.11
N THR A 19 -5.34 7.64 -4.34
CA THR A 19 -4.16 8.35 -4.83
C THR A 19 -3.07 7.38 -5.28
N LEU A 20 -2.86 6.29 -4.55
CA LEU A 20 -1.89 5.25 -4.93
C LEU A 20 -2.25 4.60 -6.27
N LEU A 21 -3.52 4.26 -6.46
CA LEU A 21 -3.97 3.67 -7.73
C LEU A 21 -3.82 4.66 -8.88
N ASP A 22 -4.19 5.93 -8.68
CA ASP A 22 -4.02 6.97 -9.69
C ASP A 22 -2.55 7.17 -10.05
N TYR A 23 -1.67 7.17 -9.06
CA TYR A 23 -0.23 7.25 -9.27
C TYR A 23 0.27 6.07 -10.12
N LEU A 24 -0.14 4.85 -9.81
CA LEU A 24 0.28 3.67 -10.56
C LEU A 24 -0.21 3.71 -12.00
N ILE A 25 -1.43 4.17 -12.24
CA ILE A 25 -1.99 4.34 -13.58
C ILE A 25 -1.21 5.41 -14.35
N ASP A 26 -0.89 6.52 -13.70
CA ASP A 26 -0.14 7.64 -14.30
C ASP A 26 1.26 7.22 -14.77
N LYS A 27 1.86 6.21 -14.14
CA LYS A 27 3.16 5.67 -14.57
C LYS A 27 3.13 5.14 -16.00
N GLN A 28 1.96 4.73 -16.51
CA GLN A 28 1.79 4.18 -17.86
C GLN A 28 2.73 3.02 -18.15
N LYS A 29 2.98 2.19 -17.15
CA LYS A 29 3.84 1.00 -17.22
C LYS A 29 3.04 -0.25 -16.98
N THR A 30 3.42 -1.34 -17.61
CA THR A 30 2.84 -2.66 -17.32
C THR A 30 3.51 -3.36 -16.15
N GLU A 31 4.70 -2.92 -15.79
CA GLU A 31 5.50 -3.47 -14.71
C GLU A 31 6.21 -2.37 -13.94
N VAL A 32 6.10 -2.38 -12.62
CA VAL A 32 6.73 -1.42 -11.70
C VAL A 32 7.37 -2.21 -10.56
N THR A 33 8.57 -1.78 -10.13
CA THR A 33 9.22 -2.42 -8.99
C THR A 33 8.73 -1.80 -7.67
N PHE A 34 8.73 -2.60 -6.63
CA PHE A 34 8.49 -2.12 -5.26
C PHE A 34 9.44 -0.97 -4.89
N SER A 35 10.71 -1.10 -5.26
CA SER A 35 11.72 -0.06 -4.99
C SER A 35 11.36 1.28 -5.63
N GLU A 36 10.88 1.28 -6.89
CA GLU A 36 10.43 2.50 -7.56
C GLU A 36 9.27 3.14 -6.81
N ILE A 37 8.29 2.36 -6.39
CA ILE A 37 7.14 2.86 -5.62
C ILE A 37 7.59 3.48 -4.29
N PHE A 38 8.49 2.81 -3.58
CA PHE A 38 9.02 3.31 -2.30
C PHE A 38 9.75 4.65 -2.44
N ILE A 39 10.54 4.78 -3.51
CA ILE A 39 11.27 6.04 -3.80
C ILE A 39 10.28 7.13 -4.20
N ASP A 40 9.40 6.85 -5.14
CA ASP A 40 8.46 7.83 -5.69
C ASP A 40 7.53 8.41 -4.64
N THR A 41 6.98 7.56 -3.77
CA THR A 41 6.02 7.97 -2.75
C THR A 41 6.65 8.68 -1.55
N GLY A 42 7.97 8.59 -1.41
CA GLY A 42 8.69 9.14 -0.25
C GLY A 42 8.83 8.16 0.91
N LEU A 43 8.27 6.96 0.81
CA LEU A 43 8.33 5.96 1.88
C LEU A 43 9.76 5.59 2.25
N LYS A 44 10.66 5.51 1.27
CA LYS A 44 12.06 5.14 1.51
C LYS A 44 12.76 6.11 2.47
N LYS A 45 12.42 7.39 2.42
CA LYS A 45 13.03 8.42 3.27
C LYS A 45 12.65 8.30 4.74
N LEU A 46 11.62 7.52 5.05
CA LEU A 46 11.20 7.29 6.44
C LEU A 46 12.07 6.25 7.17
N ASN A 47 12.99 5.60 6.45
CA ASN A 47 13.98 4.67 7.02
C ASN A 47 13.37 3.54 7.88
N GLY A 48 12.23 3.01 7.44
CA GLY A 48 11.56 1.91 8.12
C GLY A 48 10.66 2.31 9.29
N ASP A 49 10.60 3.58 9.63
CA ASP A 49 9.71 4.09 10.69
C ASP A 49 8.49 4.76 10.06
N PHE A 50 7.36 4.05 10.05
CA PHE A 50 6.13 4.50 9.42
C PHE A 50 5.10 5.05 10.41
N ARG A 51 5.50 5.30 11.66
CA ARG A 51 4.63 5.85 12.70
C ARG A 51 4.22 7.29 12.42
N THR A 52 5.13 8.06 11.80
CA THR A 52 4.92 9.46 11.45
C THR A 52 5.19 9.65 9.98
N SER A 53 4.31 10.38 9.31
CA SER A 53 4.39 10.61 7.87
C SER A 53 4.90 12.02 7.59
N SER A 54 5.83 12.16 6.64
CA SER A 54 6.29 13.46 6.19
C SER A 54 6.75 13.38 4.73
N ASN A 55 6.41 14.41 3.94
CA ASN A 55 6.84 14.55 2.55
C ASN A 55 6.52 13.33 1.68
N LEU A 56 5.34 12.71 1.89
CA LEU A 56 4.87 11.61 1.08
C LEU A 56 4.18 12.17 -0.15
N LYS A 57 4.96 12.39 -1.21
CA LYS A 57 4.41 12.92 -2.46
C LYS A 57 5.26 12.53 -3.65
N TYR A 58 4.61 12.49 -4.80
CA TYR A 58 5.23 12.29 -6.09
C TYR A 58 4.78 13.38 -7.04
N ILE A 59 5.71 13.97 -7.78
CA ILE A 59 5.42 14.95 -8.84
C ILE A 59 5.89 14.32 -10.16
N ASN A 60 4.96 14.15 -11.11
CA ASN A 60 5.30 13.57 -12.40
C ASN A 60 5.98 14.58 -13.32
N THR A 61 6.37 14.15 -14.52
CA THR A 61 7.08 15.00 -15.49
C THR A 61 6.24 16.17 -16.01
N GLU A 62 4.92 16.09 -15.89
CA GLU A 62 3.99 17.16 -16.28
C GLU A 62 3.67 18.12 -15.12
N GLY A 63 4.26 17.90 -13.95
CA GLY A 63 4.02 18.73 -12.77
C GLY A 63 2.79 18.36 -11.97
N ILE A 64 2.14 17.22 -12.27
CA ILE A 64 1.01 16.72 -11.50
C ILE A 64 1.51 16.13 -10.19
N GLU A 65 0.91 16.56 -9.07
CA GLU A 65 1.32 16.17 -7.74
C GLU A 65 0.34 15.15 -7.14
N TYR A 66 0.90 14.04 -6.63
CA TYR A 66 0.18 13.01 -5.87
C TYR A 66 0.63 13.10 -4.43
N ASN A 67 -0.30 13.43 -3.52
CA ASN A 67 -0.01 13.60 -2.11
C ASN A 67 -0.59 12.45 -1.30
N PHE A 68 0.21 11.94 -0.37
CA PHE A 68 -0.18 10.89 0.55
C PHE A 68 -0.10 11.42 1.98
N TYR A 69 -0.99 10.95 2.83
CA TYR A 69 -1.13 11.51 4.18
C TYR A 69 -0.63 10.58 5.28
N TYR A 70 -0.83 9.26 5.13
CA TYR A 70 -0.48 8.29 6.17
C TYR A 70 0.34 7.15 5.59
N ALA A 71 1.60 7.05 6.04
CA ALA A 71 2.52 6.03 5.54
C ALA A 71 1.99 4.62 5.74
N ILE A 72 1.36 4.34 6.88
CA ILE A 72 0.85 3.00 7.18
C ILE A 72 -0.28 2.57 6.23
N ASP A 73 -1.10 3.50 5.75
CA ASP A 73 -2.11 3.20 4.74
C ASP A 73 -1.44 2.70 3.45
N LEU A 74 -0.38 3.39 3.02
CA LEU A 74 0.37 2.97 1.83
C LEU A 74 1.01 1.60 2.01
N ILE A 75 1.57 1.35 3.18
CA ILE A 75 2.21 0.06 3.49
C ILE A 75 1.19 -1.07 3.39
N ALA A 76 0.04 -0.91 4.02
CA ALA A 76 -1.02 -1.92 3.98
C ALA A 76 -1.55 -2.15 2.57
N ASP A 77 -1.77 -1.07 1.82
CA ASP A 77 -2.23 -1.15 0.44
C ASP A 77 -1.21 -1.85 -0.46
N LEU A 78 0.08 -1.50 -0.32
CA LEU A 78 1.15 -2.14 -1.09
C LEU A 78 1.26 -3.63 -0.76
N ALA A 79 1.12 -4.00 0.50
CA ALA A 79 1.13 -5.41 0.89
C ALA A 79 0.01 -6.20 0.21
N ALA A 80 -1.19 -5.62 0.14
CA ALA A 80 -2.32 -6.25 -0.54
C ALA A 80 -2.09 -6.37 -2.06
N LEU A 81 -1.57 -5.33 -2.69
CA LEU A 81 -1.22 -5.36 -4.12
C LEU A 81 -0.12 -6.40 -4.40
N MET A 82 0.88 -6.48 -3.53
CA MET A 82 1.95 -7.48 -3.65
C MET A 82 1.39 -8.91 -3.55
N LEU A 83 0.46 -9.14 -2.63
CA LEU A 83 -0.18 -10.46 -2.48
C LEU A 83 -0.93 -10.84 -3.76
N GLU A 84 -1.71 -9.92 -4.34
CA GLU A 84 -2.42 -10.18 -5.59
C GLU A 84 -1.44 -10.52 -6.72
N CYS A 85 -0.36 -9.78 -6.85
CA CYS A 85 0.66 -10.04 -7.86
C CYS A 85 1.40 -11.35 -7.62
N ALA A 86 1.62 -11.74 -6.36
CA ALA A 86 2.25 -13.02 -6.03
C ALA A 86 1.35 -14.21 -6.42
N ILE A 87 0.04 -14.08 -6.24
CA ILE A 87 -0.92 -15.15 -6.53
C ILE A 87 -1.28 -15.21 -8.01
N ASN A 88 -1.63 -14.07 -8.61
CA ASN A 88 -2.17 -13.99 -9.97
C ASN A 88 -1.22 -13.36 -10.99
N GLY A 89 -0.03 -12.95 -10.59
CA GLY A 89 0.99 -12.37 -11.47
C GLY A 89 0.81 -10.89 -11.77
N CYS A 90 -0.37 -10.35 -11.59
CA CYS A 90 -0.70 -8.95 -11.86
C CYS A 90 -1.95 -8.54 -11.10
N VAL A 91 -2.26 -7.26 -11.11
CA VAL A 91 -3.47 -6.71 -10.50
C VAL A 91 -4.16 -5.76 -11.48
N SER A 92 -5.49 -5.83 -11.56
CA SER A 92 -6.31 -4.91 -12.36
C SER A 92 -6.65 -3.67 -11.52
N LEU A 93 -5.96 -2.56 -11.78
CA LEU A 93 -6.21 -1.29 -11.08
C LEU A 93 -7.59 -0.74 -11.41
N GLY A 94 -8.02 -0.89 -12.66
CA GLY A 94 -9.35 -0.44 -13.08
C GLY A 94 -10.45 -1.14 -12.30
N ARG A 95 -10.31 -2.42 -12.03
CA ARG A 95 -11.28 -3.18 -11.25
C ARG A 95 -11.34 -2.73 -9.79
N LEU A 96 -10.19 -2.38 -9.21
CA LEU A 96 -10.13 -1.84 -7.85
C LEU A 96 -10.76 -0.45 -7.74
N LEU A 97 -10.74 0.32 -8.83
CA LEU A 97 -11.37 1.63 -8.92
C LEU A 97 -12.85 1.55 -9.32
N ASP A 98 -13.38 0.34 -9.49
CA ASP A 98 -14.73 0.12 -10.00
C ASP A 98 -14.94 0.79 -11.36
N ASN A 99 -13.95 0.66 -12.23
CA ASN A 99 -13.86 1.29 -13.54
C ASN A 99 -13.89 0.22 -14.63
N GLU A 100 -14.60 0.51 -15.74
CA GLU A 100 -14.68 -0.39 -16.89
C GLU A 100 -13.38 -0.45 -17.70
N ILE A 101 -12.50 0.57 -17.55
CA ILE A 101 -11.21 0.60 -18.23
C ILE A 101 -10.23 -0.32 -17.51
N GLU A 102 -9.74 -1.33 -18.23
CA GLU A 102 -8.77 -2.26 -17.66
C GLU A 102 -7.38 -1.63 -17.66
N ASN A 103 -6.79 -1.49 -16.47
CA ASN A 103 -5.41 -1.09 -16.25
C ASN A 103 -4.74 -2.16 -15.42
N THR A 104 -4.08 -3.09 -16.08
CA THR A 104 -3.41 -4.21 -15.40
C THR A 104 -1.93 -3.88 -15.24
N ILE A 105 -1.42 -4.07 -14.02
CA ILE A 105 -0.03 -3.82 -13.69
C ILE A 105 0.56 -5.01 -12.94
N ARG A 106 1.84 -5.24 -13.13
CA ARG A 106 2.63 -6.18 -12.35
C ARG A 106 3.56 -5.40 -11.43
N ILE A 107 3.48 -5.64 -10.14
CA ILE A 107 4.43 -5.11 -9.16
C ILE A 107 5.41 -6.22 -8.84
N THR A 108 6.68 -5.98 -9.16
CA THR A 108 7.76 -6.93 -8.86
C THR A 108 8.43 -6.56 -7.55
N PHE A 109 8.81 -7.57 -6.77
CA PHE A 109 9.44 -7.38 -5.47
C PHE A 109 10.41 -8.51 -5.19
N THR A 110 11.45 -8.19 -4.41
CA THR A 110 12.48 -9.12 -3.97
C THR A 110 12.12 -9.70 -2.60
N GLU A 111 12.91 -10.69 -2.14
CA GLU A 111 12.78 -11.18 -0.76
C GLU A 111 13.10 -10.09 0.26
N GLU A 112 14.03 -9.18 -0.06
CA GLU A 112 14.32 -8.03 0.79
C GLU A 112 13.12 -7.09 0.90
N ASP A 113 12.41 -6.85 -0.20
CA ASP A 113 11.18 -6.04 -0.22
C ASP A 113 10.11 -6.66 0.66
N LYS A 114 9.94 -7.99 0.59
CA LYS A 114 9.02 -8.72 1.48
C LYS A 114 9.41 -8.54 2.95
N THR A 115 10.69 -8.55 3.25
CA THR A 115 11.19 -8.35 4.62
C THR A 115 10.85 -6.95 5.12
N VAL A 116 10.99 -5.92 4.28
CA VAL A 116 10.63 -4.55 4.62
C VAL A 116 9.15 -4.45 4.95
N ILE A 117 8.29 -4.98 4.10
CA ILE A 117 6.82 -4.97 4.32
C ILE A 117 6.45 -5.78 5.56
N ASN A 118 7.04 -6.95 5.75
CA ASN A 118 6.79 -7.80 6.92
C ASN A 118 7.11 -7.06 8.21
N LYS A 119 8.27 -6.41 8.27
CA LYS A 119 8.66 -5.62 9.45
C LYS A 119 7.71 -4.47 9.70
N ALA A 120 7.36 -3.73 8.64
CA ALA A 120 6.45 -2.59 8.74
C ALA A 120 5.08 -3.00 9.28
N LEU A 121 4.51 -4.09 8.77
CA LEU A 121 3.23 -4.60 9.25
C LEU A 121 3.33 -5.15 10.67
N THR A 122 4.42 -5.85 10.99
CA THR A 122 4.66 -6.38 12.34
C THR A 122 4.71 -5.26 13.36
N ASP A 123 5.42 -4.17 13.09
CA ASP A 123 5.51 -3.02 13.97
C ASP A 123 4.14 -2.39 14.21
N PHE A 124 3.33 -2.27 13.17
CA PHE A 124 1.97 -1.73 13.28
C PHE A 124 1.05 -2.66 14.09
N ILE A 125 1.10 -3.95 13.84
CA ILE A 125 0.29 -4.96 14.54
C ILE A 125 0.58 -4.94 16.02
N GLN A 126 1.85 -4.79 16.41
CA GLN A 126 2.27 -4.78 17.81
C GLN A 126 1.78 -3.56 18.58
N ASP A 127 1.73 -2.39 17.94
CA ASP A 127 1.30 -1.16 18.60
C ASP A 127 0.67 -0.17 17.60
N PRO A 128 -0.59 -0.42 17.18
CA PRO A 128 -1.24 0.43 16.19
C PRO A 128 -1.53 1.84 16.68
N LEU A 129 -1.64 2.04 17.99
CA LEU A 129 -2.07 3.32 18.57
C LEU A 129 -0.97 4.39 18.60
N VAL A 130 0.28 4.05 18.28
CA VAL A 130 1.37 5.03 18.20
C VAL A 130 1.54 5.62 16.79
N TYR A 131 0.71 5.20 15.84
CA TYR A 131 0.75 5.68 14.47
C TYR A 131 -0.08 6.95 14.29
N ASP A 132 0.38 7.85 13.43
CA ASP A 132 -0.30 9.13 13.15
C ASP A 132 -1.71 8.96 12.55
N LEU A 133 -2.00 7.82 11.97
CA LEU A 133 -3.36 7.48 11.51
C LEU A 133 -4.40 7.60 12.64
N LYS A 134 -3.98 7.51 13.88
CA LYS A 134 -4.82 7.72 15.06
C LYS A 134 -5.49 9.10 15.04
N GLU A 135 -4.93 10.07 14.34
CA GLU A 135 -5.51 11.42 14.23
C GLU A 135 -6.90 11.40 13.61
N ILE A 136 -7.16 10.45 12.70
CA ILE A 136 -8.43 10.38 11.97
C ILE A 136 -9.18 9.06 12.15
N VAL A 137 -8.56 8.04 12.70
CA VAL A 137 -9.16 6.71 12.89
C VAL A 137 -9.27 6.41 14.38
N PRO A 138 -10.48 6.05 14.88
CA PRO A 138 -10.65 5.67 16.28
C PRO A 138 -9.79 4.47 16.68
N ASP A 139 -9.42 4.41 17.97
CA ASP A 139 -8.54 3.36 18.49
C ASP A 139 -9.07 1.95 18.19
N GLU A 140 -10.37 1.74 18.33
CA GLU A 140 -11.00 0.44 18.06
C GLU A 140 -10.83 0.03 16.61
N ASP A 141 -11.01 0.97 15.68
CA ASP A 141 -10.84 0.73 14.24
C ASP A 141 -9.38 0.47 13.88
N LEU A 142 -8.44 1.15 14.54
CA LEU A 142 -7.01 0.85 14.36
C LEU A 142 -6.67 -0.58 14.78
N ARG A 143 -7.27 -1.06 15.86
CA ARG A 143 -7.07 -2.44 16.32
C ARG A 143 -7.67 -3.44 15.34
N GLU A 144 -8.83 -3.13 14.75
CA GLU A 144 -9.42 -3.97 13.71
C GLU A 144 -8.55 -3.98 12.44
N MET A 145 -8.04 -2.83 12.04
CA MET A 145 -7.09 -2.73 10.92
C MET A 145 -5.84 -3.58 11.19
N ALA A 146 -5.32 -3.54 12.42
CA ALA A 146 -4.16 -4.35 12.81
C ALA A 146 -4.43 -5.85 12.65
N LYS A 147 -5.64 -6.31 12.97
CA LYS A 147 -6.03 -7.71 12.77
C LYS A 147 -6.06 -8.08 11.28
N GLU A 148 -6.60 -7.21 10.45
CA GLU A 148 -6.59 -7.43 8.99
C GLU A 148 -5.16 -7.45 8.44
N CYS A 149 -4.30 -6.55 8.92
CA CYS A 149 -2.89 -6.52 8.54
C CYS A 149 -2.15 -7.78 8.96
N GLU A 150 -2.50 -8.37 10.12
CA GLU A 150 -1.90 -9.64 10.55
C GLU A 150 -2.26 -10.78 9.62
N MET A 151 -3.52 -10.87 9.21
CA MET A 151 -3.98 -11.88 8.25
C MET A 151 -3.28 -11.70 6.90
N LEU A 152 -3.21 -10.48 6.41
CA LEU A 152 -2.55 -10.14 5.15
C LEU A 152 -1.06 -10.49 5.19
N ARG A 153 -0.37 -10.09 6.26
CA ARG A 153 1.05 -10.39 6.46
C ARG A 153 1.31 -11.89 6.42
N ASN A 154 0.51 -12.66 7.13
CA ASN A 154 0.67 -14.12 7.18
C ASN A 154 0.52 -14.75 5.79
N GLU A 155 -0.46 -14.33 5.01
CA GLU A 155 -0.64 -14.82 3.64
C GLU A 155 0.54 -14.42 2.74
N LEU A 156 1.01 -13.17 2.85
CA LEU A 156 2.11 -12.69 2.02
C LEU A 156 3.41 -13.44 2.30
N LEU A 157 3.67 -13.81 3.56
CA LEU A 157 4.88 -14.57 3.93
C LEU A 157 4.94 -15.97 3.33
N PHE A 158 3.79 -16.55 3.00
CA PHE A 158 3.71 -17.90 2.44
C PHE A 158 3.56 -17.93 0.92
N THR A 159 3.75 -16.81 0.24
CA THR A 159 3.68 -16.73 -1.23
C THR A 159 5.05 -16.67 -1.94
#